data_5eeb7b108f9c1277fdd1fc297d268872
#
_entry.id   5eeb7b108f9c1277fdd1fc297d268872
#
_cell.length_a   1.000
_cell.length_b   1.000
_cell.length_c   1.000
_cell.angle_alpha   90.00
_cell.angle_beta   90.00
_cell.angle_gamma   90.00
#
_symmetry.space_group_name_H-M   'P 1'
#
loop_
_entity.id
_entity.type
_entity.pdbx_description
1 polymer ?
#
loop_
_entity_poly.entity_id
_entity_poly.type
_entity_poly.pdbx_seq_one_letter_code
_entity_poly.pdbx_strand_id
1 'polypeptide(L)'
;MRIQEITQEQKQTIEEAFSLLLDTKDFCILLNYCQGLIYSEIHVNFNEYRLRTLAHPNSINRYKTFKIRKKKGGFRTIHAPKPELKILLRCINLILQAIYPVHENAYGFVEGKSVVDNAQLHCNQNYVFNIDLKDFFPSIEIGRILNRLSFPPFNLNKGNGREEIGNYIAWLACENILVEREIDGKLIKTVRRVLPQGSPVSPIFTNIICERLDRRLTGLAKRIGVRYSRYADDITFSSMHNVYHKNGEFRIEMERIITEQNFSINQNKVRLQKNNVRQEVTGITVNKKTNVSQKYIKQLRMWLYYWETYGVNKALSLFLQSYIKDKSHVKNAIPSPEFMEAVIRGKLNYLSMVKGRENTTYLKLKDRFEKLSTQYLDIEKILNVWEKEGIENAINIYEKIV
;
A
#
# COMPACT_ATOMS: atom_id res chain seq x y z
N MET A 1 -0.69 12.89 13.87
CA MET A 1 0.78 12.85 13.97
C MET A 1 1.32 12.77 12.56
N ARG A 2 1.94 13.83 12.05
CA ARG A 2 2.61 13.81 10.73
C ARG A 2 3.93 13.04 10.90
N ILE A 3 4.17 12.08 10.05
CA ILE A 3 5.47 11.41 9.92
C ILE A 3 6.36 12.37 9.12
N GLN A 4 7.54 12.67 9.62
CA GLN A 4 8.50 13.53 8.91
C GLN A 4 9.05 12.81 7.68
N GLU A 5 9.35 13.58 6.64
CA GLU A 5 10.11 13.10 5.49
C GLU A 5 11.56 12.90 5.88
N ILE A 6 12.09 11.69 5.71
CA ILE A 6 13.45 11.31 6.10
C ILE A 6 14.40 11.66 4.95
N THR A 7 15.45 12.43 5.23
CA THR A 7 16.45 12.82 4.23
C THR A 7 17.39 11.66 3.87
N GLN A 8 18.07 11.76 2.74
CA GLN A 8 19.07 10.76 2.32
C GLN A 8 20.26 10.70 3.30
N GLU A 9 20.69 11.83 3.84
CA GLU A 9 21.74 11.91 4.84
C GLU A 9 21.36 11.15 6.12
N GLN A 10 20.10 11.32 6.58
CA GLN A 10 19.59 10.57 7.73
C GLN A 10 19.52 9.06 7.46
N LYS A 11 19.16 8.64 6.23
CA LYS A 11 19.20 7.21 5.85
C LYS A 11 20.61 6.66 5.87
N GLN A 12 21.58 7.41 5.36
CA GLN A 12 22.99 7.03 5.40
C GLN A 12 23.50 6.89 6.84
N THR A 13 23.17 7.83 7.72
CA THR A 13 23.50 7.74 9.15
C THR A 13 22.92 6.48 9.80
N ILE A 14 21.67 6.09 9.44
CA ILE A 14 21.04 4.86 9.93
C ILE A 14 21.78 3.62 9.42
N GLU A 15 22.16 3.59 8.14
CA GLU A 15 22.91 2.49 7.52
C GLU A 15 24.29 2.31 8.18
N GLU A 16 25.02 3.39 8.37
CA GLU A 16 26.31 3.40 9.05
C GLU A 16 26.18 2.91 10.51
N ALA A 17 25.23 3.47 11.27
CA ALA A 17 24.97 3.05 12.64
C ALA A 17 24.57 1.56 12.74
N PHE A 18 23.74 1.07 11.80
CA PHE A 18 23.37 -0.34 11.75
C PHE A 18 24.58 -1.25 11.47
N SER A 19 25.51 -0.82 10.61
CA SER A 19 26.72 -1.58 10.29
C SER A 19 27.63 -1.76 11.51
N LEU A 20 27.61 -0.80 12.43
CA LEU A 20 28.43 -0.75 13.65
C LEU A 20 27.78 -1.41 14.87
N LEU A 21 26.53 -1.88 14.79
CA LEU A 21 25.86 -2.54 15.91
C LEU A 21 26.67 -3.75 16.41
N LEU A 22 26.88 -3.83 17.69
CA LEU A 22 27.53 -4.96 18.35
C LEU A 22 26.53 -5.83 19.11
N ASP A 23 25.62 -5.20 19.83
CA ASP A 23 24.68 -5.88 20.72
C ASP A 23 23.26 -5.27 20.69
N THR A 24 22.40 -5.76 21.56
CA THR A 24 21.01 -5.31 21.70
C THR A 24 20.90 -3.89 22.28
N LYS A 25 21.88 -3.42 23.05
CA LYS A 25 21.89 -2.06 23.61
C LYS A 25 22.10 -1.05 22.49
N ASP A 26 23.07 -1.29 21.62
CA ASP A 26 23.32 -0.46 20.44
C ASP A 26 22.07 -0.41 19.55
N PHE A 27 21.40 -1.55 19.38
CA PHE A 27 20.15 -1.59 18.63
C PHE A 27 19.03 -0.76 19.28
N CYS A 28 18.93 -0.74 20.63
CA CYS A 28 18.01 0.14 21.34
C CYS A 28 18.30 1.62 21.11
N ILE A 29 19.60 2.00 21.09
CA ILE A 29 20.02 3.37 20.80
C ILE A 29 19.58 3.77 19.39
N LEU A 30 19.84 2.92 18.40
CA LEU A 30 19.41 3.16 17.01
C LEU A 30 17.89 3.27 16.88
N LEU A 31 17.12 2.43 17.60
CA LEU A 31 15.65 2.51 17.62
C LEU A 31 15.15 3.84 18.19
N ASN A 32 15.75 4.32 19.29
CA ASN A 32 15.39 5.61 19.89
C ASN A 32 15.75 6.77 18.96
N TYR A 33 16.89 6.72 18.28
CA TYR A 33 17.28 7.69 17.26
C TYR A 33 16.23 7.73 16.12
N CYS A 34 15.88 6.59 15.56
CA CYS A 34 14.85 6.48 14.51
C CYS A 34 13.48 6.99 14.97
N GLN A 35 13.13 6.77 16.25
CA GLN A 35 11.89 7.30 16.80
C GLN A 35 11.91 8.85 16.82
N GLY A 36 13.02 9.45 17.22
CA GLY A 36 13.20 10.91 17.18
C GLY A 36 13.03 11.47 15.76
N LEU A 37 13.58 10.80 14.75
CA LEU A 37 13.41 11.19 13.34
C LEU A 37 11.95 11.11 12.86
N ILE A 38 11.22 10.06 13.25
CA ILE A 38 9.84 9.84 12.79
C ILE A 38 8.85 10.79 13.47
N TYR A 39 9.04 11.09 14.76
CA TYR A 39 8.04 11.74 15.61
C TYR A 39 8.47 13.09 16.20
N SER A 40 9.69 13.52 15.96
CA SER A 40 10.33 14.71 16.58
C SER A 40 10.49 14.62 18.10
N GLU A 41 9.99 13.57 18.73
CA GLU A 41 10.02 13.33 20.16
C GLU A 41 10.18 11.83 20.45
N ILE A 42 10.77 11.52 21.61
CA ILE A 42 10.84 10.14 22.10
C ILE A 42 9.61 9.86 22.97
N HIS A 43 8.61 9.17 22.42
CA HIS A 43 7.40 8.78 23.17
C HIS A 43 7.61 7.58 24.09
N VAL A 44 8.53 6.67 23.70
CA VAL A 44 8.84 5.44 24.42
C VAL A 44 10.35 5.24 24.41
N ASN A 45 10.99 5.24 25.56
CA ASN A 45 12.41 4.90 25.61
C ASN A 45 12.59 3.38 25.50
N PHE A 46 13.03 2.92 24.32
CA PHE A 46 13.30 1.51 24.07
C PHE A 46 14.60 1.10 24.76
N ASN A 47 14.54 0.00 25.52
CA ASN A 47 15.64 -0.68 26.15
C ASN A 47 15.48 -2.19 26.02
N GLU A 48 16.47 -2.96 26.41
CA GLU A 48 16.50 -4.42 26.29
C GLU A 48 15.30 -5.10 26.98
N TYR A 49 14.90 -4.61 28.15
CA TYR A 49 13.74 -5.13 28.89
C TYR A 49 12.44 -4.97 28.07
N ARG A 50 12.20 -3.79 27.52
CA ARG A 50 11.01 -3.53 26.68
C ARG A 50 11.04 -4.33 25.38
N LEU A 51 12.21 -4.44 24.71
CA LEU A 51 12.36 -5.29 23.54
C LEU A 51 11.98 -6.73 23.87
N ARG A 52 12.55 -7.29 24.94
CA ARG A 52 12.27 -8.65 25.39
C ARG A 52 10.78 -8.86 25.66
N THR A 53 10.15 -7.92 26.39
CA THR A 53 8.71 -7.98 26.71
C THR A 53 7.83 -7.96 25.47
N LEU A 54 8.13 -7.07 24.51
CA LEU A 54 7.35 -6.95 23.28
C LEU A 54 7.60 -8.11 22.30
N ALA A 55 8.80 -8.69 22.29
CA ALA A 55 9.16 -9.81 21.43
C ALA A 55 8.65 -11.15 21.95
N HIS A 56 8.32 -11.26 23.24
CA HIS A 56 7.92 -12.52 23.85
C HIS A 56 6.70 -13.14 23.16
N PRO A 57 6.73 -14.44 22.78
CA PRO A 57 5.67 -15.09 22.00
C PRO A 57 4.29 -15.07 22.68
N ASN A 58 4.29 -15.15 23.99
CA ASN A 58 3.08 -15.19 24.84
C ASN A 58 2.71 -13.79 25.38
N SER A 59 3.33 -12.73 24.90
CA SER A 59 2.94 -11.37 25.26
C SER A 59 1.50 -11.12 24.81
N ILE A 60 0.58 -11.19 25.76
CA ILE A 60 -0.84 -10.99 25.54
C ILE A 60 -1.03 -9.55 25.05
N ASN A 61 -1.77 -9.42 23.96
CA ASN A 61 -2.20 -8.10 23.48
C ASN A 61 -1.18 -7.28 22.67
N ARG A 62 -0.32 -7.91 21.87
CA ARG A 62 0.55 -7.19 20.90
C ARG A 62 -0.24 -6.56 19.77
N TYR A 63 -1.26 -7.25 19.29
CA TYR A 63 -2.10 -6.85 18.15
C TYR A 63 -3.58 -6.80 18.50
N LYS A 64 -4.30 -5.87 17.87
CA LYS A 64 -5.76 -5.84 17.82
C LYS A 64 -6.21 -6.43 16.49
N THR A 65 -7.04 -7.47 16.53
CA THR A 65 -7.54 -8.13 15.33
C THR A 65 -8.94 -7.66 15.00
N PHE A 66 -9.19 -7.31 13.73
CA PHE A 66 -10.52 -6.98 13.22
C PHE A 66 -10.66 -7.39 11.74
N LYS A 67 -11.91 -7.47 11.27
CA LYS A 67 -12.22 -7.90 9.90
C LYS A 67 -12.70 -6.71 9.08
N ILE A 68 -12.18 -6.60 7.85
CA ILE A 68 -12.62 -5.63 6.83
C ILE A 68 -13.30 -6.40 5.70
N ARG A 69 -14.48 -5.93 5.25
CA ARG A 69 -15.19 -6.54 4.12
C ARG A 69 -14.44 -6.30 2.80
N LYS A 70 -14.24 -7.36 2.01
CA LYS A 70 -13.66 -7.26 0.66
C LYS A 70 -14.70 -6.78 -0.34
N LYS A 71 -14.30 -6.04 -1.40
CA LYS A 71 -15.20 -5.55 -2.47
C LYS A 71 -15.98 -6.67 -3.19
N LYS A 72 -15.35 -7.83 -3.37
CA LYS A 72 -15.93 -9.00 -4.06
C LYS A 72 -16.60 -10.01 -3.10
N GLY A 73 -16.88 -9.59 -1.87
CA GLY A 73 -17.41 -10.48 -0.82
C GLY A 73 -16.33 -11.11 0.06
N GLY A 74 -16.74 -11.66 1.21
CA GLY A 74 -15.84 -12.20 2.24
C GLY A 74 -15.16 -11.12 3.07
N PHE A 75 -14.28 -11.56 3.96
CA PHE A 75 -13.57 -10.69 4.91
C PHE A 75 -12.06 -10.82 4.76
N ARG A 76 -11.36 -9.76 5.14
CA ARG A 76 -9.93 -9.72 5.32
C ARG A 76 -9.66 -9.46 6.80
N THR A 77 -8.89 -10.33 7.43
CA THR A 77 -8.46 -10.15 8.82
C THR A 77 -7.25 -9.22 8.85
N ILE A 78 -7.33 -8.19 9.67
CA ILE A 78 -6.25 -7.22 9.89
C ILE A 78 -5.77 -7.38 11.32
N HIS A 79 -4.46 -7.46 11.48
CA HIS A 79 -3.77 -7.48 12.76
C HIS A 79 -3.04 -6.14 12.92
N ALA A 80 -3.65 -5.19 13.62
CA ALA A 80 -3.07 -3.88 13.86
C ALA A 80 -2.25 -3.91 15.16
N PRO A 81 -0.96 -3.56 15.15
CA PRO A 81 -0.15 -3.53 16.36
C PRO A 81 -0.65 -2.44 17.31
N LYS A 82 -0.56 -2.68 18.63
CA LYS A 82 -0.84 -1.69 19.66
C LYS A 82 0.16 -0.53 19.61
N PRO A 83 -0.15 0.63 20.20
CA PRO A 83 0.62 1.87 20.01
C PRO A 83 2.14 1.71 20.23
N GLU A 84 2.58 1.13 21.33
CA GLU A 84 4.00 0.96 21.62
C GLU A 84 4.70 0.06 20.59
N LEU A 85 4.15 -1.13 20.32
CA LEU A 85 4.66 -2.02 19.28
C LEU A 85 4.62 -1.36 17.91
N LYS A 86 3.61 -0.55 17.61
CA LYS A 86 3.49 0.17 16.34
C LYS A 86 4.62 1.19 16.14
N ILE A 87 4.99 1.92 17.20
CA ILE A 87 6.13 2.85 17.18
C ILE A 87 7.41 2.07 16.89
N LEU A 88 7.69 1.00 17.65
CA LEU A 88 8.84 0.15 17.47
C LEU A 88 8.95 -0.42 16.06
N LEU A 89 7.85 -0.97 15.52
CA LEU A 89 7.82 -1.54 14.18
C LEU A 89 8.01 -0.47 13.07
N ARG A 90 7.66 0.79 13.31
CA ARG A 90 7.96 1.89 12.39
C ARG A 90 9.45 2.24 12.41
N CYS A 91 10.10 2.22 13.57
CA CYS A 91 11.55 2.40 13.68
C CYS A 91 12.29 1.26 12.95
N ILE A 92 11.90 0.00 13.17
CA ILE A 92 12.47 -1.14 12.43
C ILE A 92 12.24 -1.01 10.93
N ASN A 93 11.04 -0.58 10.50
CA ASN A 93 10.76 -0.37 9.07
C ASN A 93 11.68 0.69 8.47
N LEU A 94 11.94 1.80 9.17
CA LEU A 94 12.86 2.84 8.70
C LEU A 94 14.28 2.31 8.57
N ILE A 95 14.78 1.56 9.57
CA ILE A 95 16.10 0.93 9.55
C ILE A 95 16.20 -0.01 8.33
N LEU A 96 15.22 -0.90 8.12
CA LEU A 96 15.25 -1.85 7.01
C LEU A 96 15.17 -1.15 5.65
N GLN A 97 14.41 -0.05 5.53
CA GLN A 97 14.33 0.75 4.30
C GLN A 97 15.64 1.48 3.99
N ALA A 98 16.40 1.91 5.01
CA ALA A 98 17.70 2.54 4.83
C ALA A 98 18.75 1.54 4.30
N ILE A 99 18.73 0.31 4.81
CA ILE A 99 19.76 -0.70 4.55
C ILE A 99 19.50 -1.51 3.28
N TYR A 100 18.21 -1.75 2.94
CA TYR A 100 17.86 -2.74 1.94
C TYR A 100 17.46 -2.12 0.60
N PRO A 101 18.29 -2.30 -0.46
CA PRO A 101 17.92 -1.90 -1.81
C PRO A 101 16.87 -2.86 -2.38
N VAL A 102 15.65 -2.36 -2.58
CA VAL A 102 14.55 -3.16 -3.13
C VAL A 102 14.79 -3.42 -4.63
N HIS A 103 14.46 -4.64 -5.08
CA HIS A 103 14.62 -5.06 -6.47
C HIS A 103 13.90 -4.10 -7.46
N GLU A 104 14.53 -3.81 -8.60
CA GLU A 104 14.07 -2.82 -9.58
C GLU A 104 12.63 -3.06 -10.07
N ASN A 105 12.24 -4.34 -10.26
CA ASN A 105 10.91 -4.74 -10.74
C ASN A 105 9.86 -4.91 -9.62
N ALA A 106 10.21 -4.62 -8.35
CA ALA A 106 9.26 -4.47 -7.27
C ALA A 106 8.78 -3.01 -7.22
N TYR A 107 7.47 -2.82 -7.31
CA TYR A 107 6.82 -1.50 -7.30
C TYR A 107 5.96 -1.27 -6.06
N GLY A 108 5.41 -2.32 -5.45
CA GLY A 108 4.61 -2.21 -4.25
C GLY A 108 5.45 -1.96 -3.01
N PHE A 109 5.03 -1.00 -2.17
CA PHE A 109 5.70 -0.65 -0.92
C PHE A 109 7.14 -0.13 -1.08
N VAL A 110 7.44 0.49 -2.20
CA VAL A 110 8.74 1.08 -2.52
C VAL A 110 8.59 2.59 -2.58
N GLU A 111 9.44 3.30 -1.85
CA GLU A 111 9.48 4.76 -1.87
C GLU A 111 9.79 5.29 -3.27
N GLY A 112 9.13 6.36 -3.68
CA GLY A 112 9.29 6.94 -5.01
C GLY A 112 8.61 6.17 -6.14
N LYS A 113 8.07 4.95 -5.91
CA LYS A 113 7.34 4.18 -6.92
C LYS A 113 5.83 4.16 -6.63
N SER A 114 5.04 4.29 -7.69
CA SER A 114 3.58 4.33 -7.62
C SER A 114 2.92 3.18 -8.39
N VAL A 115 1.61 3.03 -8.22
CA VAL A 115 0.79 2.12 -9.06
C VAL A 115 0.81 2.52 -10.54
N VAL A 116 1.10 3.80 -10.84
CA VAL A 116 1.18 4.31 -12.22
C VAL A 116 2.47 3.84 -12.87
N ASP A 117 3.61 3.93 -12.17
CA ASP A 117 4.91 3.46 -12.67
C ASP A 117 4.86 1.96 -12.96
N ASN A 118 4.25 1.18 -12.07
CA ASN A 118 3.99 -0.23 -12.30
C ASN A 118 3.16 -0.48 -13.56
N ALA A 119 2.06 0.25 -13.74
CA ALA A 119 1.17 0.10 -14.89
C ALA A 119 1.81 0.57 -16.20
N GLN A 120 2.60 1.64 -16.16
CA GLN A 120 3.25 2.23 -17.34
C GLN A 120 4.20 1.26 -18.02
N LEU A 121 4.89 0.40 -17.27
CA LEU A 121 5.73 -0.65 -17.81
C LEU A 121 4.97 -1.58 -18.78
N HIS A 122 3.68 -1.79 -18.54
CA HIS A 122 2.84 -2.74 -19.29
C HIS A 122 1.97 -2.09 -20.38
N CYS A 123 2.13 -0.79 -20.63
CA CYS A 123 1.40 -0.11 -21.69
C CYS A 123 1.81 -0.59 -23.09
N ASN A 124 0.82 -0.52 -24.01
CA ASN A 124 1.01 -0.84 -25.42
C ASN A 124 1.51 -2.27 -25.67
N GLN A 125 0.98 -3.24 -24.93
CA GLN A 125 1.26 -4.66 -25.10
C GLN A 125 0.02 -5.40 -25.60
N ASN A 126 0.22 -6.41 -26.46
CA ASN A 126 -0.91 -7.19 -26.98
C ASN A 126 -1.53 -8.10 -25.92
N TYR A 127 -0.70 -8.55 -24.96
CA TYR A 127 -1.11 -9.48 -23.91
C TYR A 127 -0.62 -8.96 -22.56
N VAL A 128 -1.52 -8.94 -21.57
CA VAL A 128 -1.22 -8.67 -20.16
C VAL A 128 -1.68 -9.85 -19.34
N PHE A 129 -0.77 -10.48 -18.64
CA PHE A 129 -0.99 -11.66 -17.81
C PHE A 129 -0.77 -11.31 -16.35
N ASN A 130 -1.84 -11.42 -15.55
CA ASN A 130 -1.81 -11.11 -14.12
C ASN A 130 -2.01 -12.37 -13.30
N ILE A 131 -1.23 -12.50 -12.25
CA ILE A 131 -1.39 -13.51 -11.20
C ILE A 131 -1.34 -12.83 -9.82
N ASP A 132 -1.91 -13.48 -8.84
CA ASP A 132 -1.99 -13.01 -7.44
C ASP A 132 -1.49 -14.13 -6.54
N LEU A 133 -0.63 -13.80 -5.59
CA LEU A 133 -0.11 -14.77 -4.63
C LEU A 133 -1.12 -14.99 -3.50
N LYS A 134 -1.42 -16.26 -3.21
CA LYS A 134 -2.39 -16.63 -2.16
C LYS A 134 -1.78 -16.35 -0.79
N ASP A 135 -2.57 -15.74 0.10
CA ASP A 135 -2.21 -15.48 1.50
C ASP A 135 -0.79 -14.91 1.69
N PHE A 136 -0.46 -13.91 0.86
CA PHE A 136 0.90 -13.39 0.66
C PHE A 136 1.66 -13.10 1.96
N PHE A 137 1.10 -12.26 2.87
CA PHE A 137 1.75 -11.97 4.14
C PHE A 137 1.84 -13.21 5.06
N PRO A 138 0.75 -13.94 5.33
CA PRO A 138 0.79 -15.12 6.18
C PRO A 138 1.59 -16.29 5.60
N SER A 139 1.94 -16.29 4.32
CA SER A 139 2.81 -17.33 3.75
C SER A 139 4.28 -17.18 4.16
N ILE A 140 4.66 -16.01 4.69
CA ILE A 140 6.03 -15.74 5.14
C ILE A 140 6.13 -16.07 6.63
N GLU A 141 6.74 -17.21 6.92
CA GLU A 141 6.99 -17.67 8.29
C GLU A 141 8.28 -17.07 8.86
N ILE A 142 8.35 -16.97 10.19
CA ILE A 142 9.48 -16.38 10.92
C ILE A 142 10.82 -16.98 10.53
N GLY A 143 10.90 -18.28 10.28
CA GLY A 143 12.13 -18.94 9.87
C GLY A 143 12.73 -18.40 8.58
N ARG A 144 11.88 -17.97 7.62
CA ARG A 144 12.36 -17.32 6.39
C ARG A 144 12.98 -15.96 6.67
N ILE A 145 12.41 -15.20 7.61
CA ILE A 145 12.92 -13.89 8.02
C ILE A 145 14.25 -14.05 8.73
N LEU A 146 14.34 -14.95 9.72
CA LEU A 146 15.58 -15.24 10.45
C LEU A 146 16.70 -15.64 9.49
N ASN A 147 16.43 -16.59 8.60
CA ASN A 147 17.39 -16.99 7.59
C ASN A 147 17.83 -15.80 6.71
N ARG A 148 16.90 -14.97 6.22
CA ARG A 148 17.26 -13.85 5.36
C ARG A 148 18.08 -12.77 6.09
N LEU A 149 17.77 -12.50 7.35
CA LEU A 149 18.51 -11.53 8.17
C LEU A 149 19.96 -11.98 8.48
N SER A 150 20.26 -13.28 8.37
CA SER A 150 21.61 -13.80 8.60
C SER A 150 22.58 -13.51 7.45
N PHE A 151 22.10 -13.07 6.28
CA PHE A 151 22.88 -12.79 5.08
C PHE A 151 22.96 -11.28 4.75
N PRO A 152 23.90 -10.87 3.89
CA PRO A 152 23.98 -9.49 3.42
C PRO A 152 22.64 -8.95 2.87
N PRO A 153 22.36 -7.67 3.08
CA PRO A 153 23.17 -6.64 3.73
C PRO A 153 23.09 -6.64 5.26
N PHE A 154 22.22 -7.48 5.86
CA PHE A 154 21.92 -7.44 7.30
C PHE A 154 23.04 -8.05 8.16
N ASN A 155 23.55 -9.22 7.78
CA ASN A 155 24.62 -9.96 8.47
C ASN A 155 24.35 -10.19 9.97
N LEU A 156 23.07 -10.46 10.33
CA LEU A 156 22.67 -10.72 11.72
C LEU A 156 22.76 -12.23 12.02
N ASN A 157 23.97 -12.73 12.24
CA ASN A 157 24.28 -14.16 12.42
C ASN A 157 25.21 -14.41 13.61
N LYS A 158 25.40 -15.69 13.98
CA LYS A 158 26.26 -16.12 15.08
C LYS A 158 27.73 -15.75 14.89
N GLY A 159 28.20 -15.79 13.65
CA GLY A 159 29.61 -15.58 13.34
C GLY A 159 30.12 -14.20 13.72
N ASN A 160 29.24 -13.20 13.75
CA ASN A 160 29.57 -11.82 14.15
C ASN A 160 28.91 -11.39 15.48
N GLY A 161 28.30 -12.32 16.24
CA GLY A 161 27.67 -12.03 17.53
C GLY A 161 26.33 -11.29 17.48
N ARG A 162 25.82 -10.99 16.26
CA ARG A 162 24.63 -10.14 16.04
C ARG A 162 23.32 -10.90 15.90
N GLU A 163 23.33 -12.22 16.11
CA GLU A 163 22.16 -13.09 15.94
C GLU A 163 20.97 -12.66 16.83
N GLU A 164 21.25 -12.18 18.05
CA GLU A 164 20.22 -11.75 18.99
C GLU A 164 19.40 -10.58 18.44
N ILE A 165 20.03 -9.61 17.77
CA ILE A 165 19.36 -8.50 17.11
C ILE A 165 18.42 -9.02 16.00
N GLY A 166 18.90 -9.96 15.18
CA GLY A 166 18.10 -10.63 14.14
C GLY A 166 16.89 -11.35 14.71
N ASN A 167 17.06 -12.03 15.85
CA ASN A 167 15.99 -12.70 16.56
C ASN A 167 14.92 -11.71 17.04
N TYR A 168 15.33 -10.59 17.69
CA TYR A 168 14.37 -9.55 18.11
C TYR A 168 13.60 -8.96 16.93
N ILE A 169 14.28 -8.61 15.84
CA ILE A 169 13.63 -8.07 14.64
C ILE A 169 12.60 -9.05 14.09
N ALA A 170 12.95 -10.33 13.96
CA ALA A 170 12.03 -11.36 13.43
C ALA A 170 10.86 -11.63 14.39
N TRP A 171 11.13 -11.70 15.70
CA TRP A 171 10.08 -11.94 16.70
C TRP A 171 9.09 -10.77 16.82
N LEU A 172 9.56 -9.55 16.70
CA LEU A 172 8.71 -8.36 16.70
C LEU A 172 7.89 -8.24 15.41
N ALA A 173 8.47 -8.60 14.26
CA ALA A 173 7.81 -8.52 12.97
C ALA A 173 6.69 -9.56 12.78
N CYS A 174 6.80 -10.73 13.43
CA CYS A 174 5.87 -11.84 13.26
C CYS A 174 4.87 -11.98 14.41
N GLU A 175 3.71 -12.58 14.12
CA GLU A 175 2.64 -12.85 15.08
C GLU A 175 2.12 -14.27 14.93
N ASN A 176 1.63 -14.87 16.04
CA ASN A 176 1.00 -16.17 16.02
C ASN A 176 -0.41 -16.04 15.42
N ILE A 177 -0.59 -16.57 14.22
CA ILE A 177 -1.84 -16.45 13.46
C ILE A 177 -2.33 -17.84 13.06
N LEU A 178 -3.64 -18.06 13.15
CA LEU A 178 -4.28 -19.24 12.61
C LEU A 178 -4.28 -19.16 11.07
N VAL A 179 -3.50 -20.02 10.43
CA VAL A 179 -3.36 -20.08 8.98
C VAL A 179 -3.78 -21.44 8.43
N GLU A 180 -4.23 -21.47 7.18
CA GLU A 180 -4.46 -22.72 6.46
C GLU A 180 -3.17 -23.14 5.75
N ARG A 181 -2.77 -24.40 5.94
CA ARG A 181 -1.65 -25.03 5.25
C ARG A 181 -2.10 -26.34 4.64
N GLU A 182 -1.60 -26.63 3.46
CA GLU A 182 -1.75 -27.94 2.86
C GLU A 182 -0.67 -28.87 3.43
N ILE A 183 -1.11 -29.91 4.13
CA ILE A 183 -0.25 -30.95 4.71
C ILE A 183 -0.82 -32.27 4.23
N ASP A 184 -0.02 -33.05 3.54
CA ASP A 184 -0.41 -34.37 2.95
C ASP A 184 -1.71 -34.28 2.11
N GLY A 185 -1.82 -33.22 1.28
CA GLY A 185 -2.98 -32.98 0.40
C GLY A 185 -4.26 -32.50 1.12
N LYS A 186 -4.20 -32.26 2.44
CA LYS A 186 -5.33 -31.75 3.23
C LYS A 186 -5.08 -30.33 3.73
N LEU A 187 -6.10 -29.47 3.64
CA LEU A 187 -6.05 -28.13 4.20
C LEU A 187 -6.30 -28.21 5.71
N ILE A 188 -5.26 -27.92 6.49
CA ILE A 188 -5.29 -27.96 7.96
C ILE A 188 -5.10 -26.54 8.49
N LYS A 189 -5.94 -26.16 9.46
CA LYS A 189 -5.77 -24.92 10.22
C LYS A 189 -4.76 -25.14 11.34
N THR A 190 -3.69 -24.39 11.34
CA THR A 190 -2.63 -24.45 12.34
C THR A 190 -2.19 -23.06 12.75
N VAL A 191 -1.76 -22.90 13.99
CA VAL A 191 -1.17 -21.65 14.47
C VAL A 191 0.30 -21.62 14.02
N ARG A 192 0.67 -20.59 13.29
CA ARG A 192 2.03 -20.36 12.82
C ARG A 192 2.46 -18.93 13.11
N ARG A 193 3.75 -18.76 13.34
CA ARG A 193 4.35 -17.44 13.54
C ARG A 193 4.74 -16.87 12.17
N VAL A 194 3.94 -15.91 11.69
CA VAL A 194 3.99 -15.39 10.32
C VAL A 194 3.91 -13.87 10.29
N LEU A 195 4.22 -13.26 9.13
CA LEU A 195 4.01 -11.84 8.93
C LEU A 195 2.52 -11.48 8.99
N PRO A 196 2.11 -10.58 9.92
CA PRO A 196 0.72 -10.15 10.04
C PRO A 196 0.35 -9.15 8.94
N GLN A 197 -0.86 -9.24 8.43
CA GLN A 197 -1.43 -8.20 7.58
C GLN A 197 -1.91 -7.02 8.42
N GLY A 198 -1.24 -5.86 8.31
CA GLY A 198 -1.54 -4.63 9.05
C GLY A 198 -0.40 -4.12 9.92
N SER A 199 0.71 -4.84 9.98
CA SER A 199 1.94 -4.38 10.62
C SER A 199 2.71 -3.40 9.72
N PRO A 200 3.30 -2.32 10.26
CA PRO A 200 4.10 -1.36 9.50
C PRO A 200 5.33 -1.97 8.81
N VAL A 201 5.91 -3.02 9.39
CA VAL A 201 7.13 -3.65 8.90
C VAL A 201 6.88 -4.79 7.89
N SER A 202 5.65 -5.32 7.85
CA SER A 202 5.33 -6.42 6.93
C SER A 202 5.57 -6.08 5.45
N PRO A 203 5.26 -4.87 4.96
CA PRO A 203 5.53 -4.50 3.56
C PRO A 203 6.99 -4.62 3.15
N ILE A 204 7.93 -4.09 3.94
CA ILE A 204 9.36 -4.16 3.62
C ILE A 204 9.86 -5.60 3.67
N PHE A 205 9.43 -6.41 4.65
CA PHE A 205 9.81 -7.81 4.70
C PHE A 205 9.31 -8.61 3.51
N THR A 206 8.12 -8.29 2.95
CA THR A 206 7.69 -8.97 1.72
C THR A 206 8.65 -8.69 0.56
N ASN A 207 9.17 -7.47 0.42
CA ASN A 207 10.15 -7.14 -0.62
C ASN A 207 11.49 -7.84 -0.37
N ILE A 208 11.97 -7.85 0.88
CA ILE A 208 13.19 -8.55 1.28
C ILE A 208 13.12 -10.06 0.97
N ILE A 209 12.02 -10.71 1.29
CA ILE A 209 11.82 -12.15 1.08
C ILE A 209 11.60 -12.48 -0.40
N CYS A 210 10.95 -11.58 -1.14
CA CYS A 210 10.70 -11.78 -2.58
C CYS A 210 11.89 -11.44 -3.47
N GLU A 211 13.02 -10.97 -2.96
CA GLU A 211 14.20 -10.64 -3.78
C GLU A 211 14.59 -11.78 -4.73
N ARG A 212 14.70 -13.00 -4.19
CA ARG A 212 15.06 -14.18 -5.01
C ARG A 212 13.96 -14.55 -6.00
N LEU A 213 12.70 -14.38 -5.63
CA LEU A 213 11.55 -14.55 -6.53
C LEU A 213 11.64 -13.54 -7.69
N ASP A 214 11.82 -12.25 -7.37
CA ASP A 214 11.89 -11.18 -8.36
C ASP A 214 13.06 -11.37 -9.31
N ARG A 215 14.25 -11.75 -8.81
CA ARG A 215 15.44 -12.02 -9.61
C ARG A 215 15.20 -13.16 -10.59
N ARG A 216 14.61 -14.25 -10.14
CA ARG A 216 14.34 -15.43 -10.98
C ARG A 216 13.26 -15.17 -12.03
N LEU A 217 12.16 -14.49 -11.64
CA LEU A 217 11.09 -14.12 -12.57
C LEU A 217 11.56 -13.06 -13.59
N THR A 218 12.45 -12.15 -13.19
CA THR A 218 13.12 -11.22 -14.12
C THR A 218 13.99 -11.98 -15.13
N GLY A 219 14.75 -12.97 -14.69
CA GLY A 219 15.55 -13.81 -15.57
C GLY A 219 14.68 -14.60 -16.58
N LEU A 220 13.59 -15.20 -16.12
CA LEU A 220 12.61 -15.85 -16.98
C LEU A 220 12.00 -14.87 -17.99
N ALA A 221 11.58 -13.69 -17.51
CA ALA A 221 10.99 -12.65 -18.35
C ALA A 221 11.95 -12.18 -19.46
N LYS A 222 13.21 -11.94 -19.14
CA LYS A 222 14.27 -11.62 -20.12
C LYS A 222 14.47 -12.73 -21.16
N ARG A 223 14.52 -14.01 -20.71
CA ARG A 223 14.72 -15.15 -21.60
C ARG A 223 13.59 -15.32 -22.62
N ILE A 224 12.34 -15.07 -22.20
CA ILE A 224 11.14 -15.24 -23.05
C ILE A 224 10.76 -13.95 -23.80
N GLY A 225 11.41 -12.82 -23.53
CA GLY A 225 11.11 -11.53 -24.15
C GLY A 225 9.80 -10.90 -23.64
N VAL A 226 9.48 -11.06 -22.36
CA VAL A 226 8.29 -10.45 -21.72
C VAL A 226 8.70 -9.41 -20.67
N ARG A 227 7.83 -8.45 -20.39
CA ARG A 227 8.02 -7.49 -19.29
C ARG A 227 7.49 -8.10 -17.99
N TYR A 228 8.14 -7.81 -16.88
CA TYR A 228 7.79 -8.29 -15.55
C TYR A 228 7.74 -7.17 -14.54
N SER A 229 6.74 -7.19 -13.68
CA SER A 229 6.71 -6.38 -12.46
C SER A 229 5.92 -7.07 -11.34
N ARG A 230 6.21 -6.67 -10.10
CA ARG A 230 5.46 -7.09 -8.92
C ARG A 230 5.00 -5.89 -8.10
N TYR A 231 3.72 -5.84 -7.79
CA TYR A 231 3.13 -4.88 -6.85
C TYR A 231 2.54 -5.64 -5.67
N ALA A 232 3.30 -5.79 -4.58
CA ALA A 232 2.97 -6.64 -3.43
C ALA A 232 2.73 -8.12 -3.84
N ASP A 233 1.49 -8.60 -3.72
CA ASP A 233 1.02 -9.93 -4.13
C ASP A 233 0.61 -10.01 -5.60
N ASP A 234 0.38 -8.88 -6.26
CA ASP A 234 0.02 -8.81 -7.69
C ASP A 234 1.29 -8.87 -8.57
N ILE A 235 1.42 -9.91 -9.36
CA ILE A 235 2.49 -10.09 -10.36
C ILE A 235 1.90 -9.90 -11.75
N THR A 236 2.57 -9.11 -12.57
CA THR A 236 2.17 -8.83 -13.94
C THR A 236 3.27 -9.14 -14.92
N PHE A 237 2.91 -9.86 -15.99
CA PHE A 237 3.72 -10.03 -17.19
C PHE A 237 3.01 -9.43 -18.38
N SER A 238 3.75 -8.91 -19.35
CA SER A 238 3.15 -8.45 -20.62
C SER A 238 4.08 -8.63 -21.80
N SER A 239 3.51 -8.79 -23.00
CA SER A 239 4.25 -9.07 -24.22
C SER A 239 3.46 -8.75 -25.48
N MET A 240 4.15 -8.65 -26.62
CA MET A 240 3.57 -8.54 -27.94
C MET A 240 3.02 -9.88 -28.45
N HIS A 241 3.63 -10.99 -28.03
CA HIS A 241 3.28 -12.35 -28.46
C HIS A 241 2.63 -13.14 -27.32
N ASN A 242 1.74 -14.08 -27.67
CA ASN A 242 1.09 -14.92 -26.68
C ASN A 242 2.01 -16.08 -26.27
N VAL A 243 2.70 -15.92 -25.16
CA VAL A 243 3.55 -16.96 -24.53
C VAL A 243 2.86 -17.60 -23.30
N TYR A 244 1.62 -17.22 -23.01
CA TYR A 244 0.91 -17.56 -21.76
C TYR A 244 0.00 -18.78 -21.85
N HIS A 245 0.27 -19.71 -22.77
CA HIS A 245 -0.49 -20.94 -22.89
C HIS A 245 -0.38 -21.79 -21.62
N LYS A 246 -1.48 -22.44 -21.22
CA LYS A 246 -1.59 -23.15 -19.94
C LYS A 246 -0.48 -24.21 -19.73
N ASN A 247 -0.11 -24.91 -20.80
CA ASN A 247 0.93 -25.93 -20.78
C ASN A 247 2.22 -25.47 -21.48
N GLY A 248 2.39 -24.14 -21.66
CA GLY A 248 3.57 -23.59 -22.30
C GLY A 248 4.75 -23.46 -21.33
N GLU A 249 5.96 -23.48 -21.88
CA GLU A 249 7.22 -23.40 -21.14
C GLU A 249 7.22 -22.25 -20.11
N PHE A 250 6.75 -21.05 -20.53
CA PHE A 250 6.68 -19.90 -19.64
C PHE A 250 5.86 -20.16 -18.37
N ARG A 251 4.64 -20.76 -18.54
CA ARG A 251 3.75 -21.01 -17.41
C ARG A 251 4.31 -22.07 -16.47
N ILE A 252 4.85 -23.13 -17.02
CA ILE A 252 5.45 -24.22 -16.23
C ILE A 252 6.62 -23.69 -15.40
N GLU A 253 7.52 -22.96 -16.03
CA GLU A 253 8.71 -22.42 -15.35
C GLU A 253 8.36 -21.35 -14.32
N MET A 254 7.42 -20.46 -14.65
CA MET A 254 6.91 -19.45 -13.73
C MET A 254 6.29 -20.08 -12.47
N GLU A 255 5.43 -21.09 -12.64
CA GLU A 255 4.78 -21.80 -11.54
C GLU A 255 5.81 -22.54 -10.70
N ARG A 256 6.82 -23.18 -11.33
CA ARG A 256 7.95 -23.81 -10.65
C ARG A 256 8.73 -22.82 -9.79
N ILE A 257 9.09 -21.65 -10.35
CA ILE A 257 9.81 -20.59 -9.61
C ILE A 257 9.02 -20.14 -8.39
N ILE A 258 7.71 -19.89 -8.53
CA ILE A 258 6.85 -19.41 -7.44
C ILE A 258 6.75 -20.46 -6.34
N THR A 259 6.55 -21.73 -6.70
CA THR A 259 6.43 -22.85 -5.74
C THR A 259 7.73 -23.08 -4.99
N GLU A 260 8.89 -23.06 -5.66
CA GLU A 260 10.20 -23.19 -5.03
C GLU A 260 10.55 -22.04 -4.09
N GLN A 261 9.89 -20.89 -4.24
CA GLN A 261 9.98 -19.78 -3.29
C GLN A 261 8.90 -19.83 -2.18
N ASN A 262 8.25 -20.97 -2.00
CA ASN A 262 7.20 -21.23 -1.00
C ASN A 262 6.04 -20.22 -1.09
N PHE A 263 5.62 -19.89 -2.32
CA PHE A 263 4.40 -19.14 -2.60
C PHE A 263 3.45 -19.99 -3.44
N SER A 264 2.16 -19.69 -3.35
CA SER A 264 1.12 -20.36 -4.14
C SER A 264 0.34 -19.32 -4.95
N ILE A 265 -0.05 -19.67 -6.16
CA ILE A 265 -0.84 -18.82 -7.05
C ILE A 265 -2.33 -18.95 -6.68
N ASN A 266 -3.01 -17.84 -6.59
CA ASN A 266 -4.46 -17.79 -6.48
C ASN A 266 -5.09 -18.01 -7.87
N GLN A 267 -5.39 -19.27 -8.19
CA GLN A 267 -5.89 -19.67 -9.52
C GLN A 267 -7.17 -18.90 -9.94
N ASN A 268 -8.02 -18.51 -8.98
CA ASN A 268 -9.24 -17.75 -9.24
C ASN A 268 -8.99 -16.30 -9.69
N LYS A 269 -7.76 -15.81 -9.53
CA LYS A 269 -7.37 -14.45 -9.91
C LYS A 269 -6.42 -14.40 -11.10
N VAL A 270 -6.03 -15.55 -11.66
CA VAL A 270 -5.22 -15.61 -12.88
C VAL A 270 -6.01 -15.06 -14.06
N ARG A 271 -5.43 -14.07 -14.76
CA ARG A 271 -6.10 -13.42 -15.89
C ARG A 271 -5.13 -13.20 -17.04
N LEU A 272 -5.53 -13.57 -18.23
CA LEU A 272 -4.90 -13.17 -19.50
C LEU A 272 -5.81 -12.19 -20.23
N GLN A 273 -5.32 -10.99 -20.48
CA GLN A 273 -6.05 -9.90 -21.10
C GLN A 273 -5.41 -9.57 -22.46
N LYS A 274 -6.19 -9.67 -23.55
CA LYS A 274 -5.76 -9.29 -24.89
C LYS A 274 -6.03 -7.81 -25.15
N ASN A 275 -5.36 -7.21 -26.12
CA ASN A 275 -5.50 -5.78 -26.45
C ASN A 275 -6.87 -5.35 -27.01
N ASN A 276 -7.67 -6.30 -27.48
CA ASN A 276 -9.07 -6.05 -27.93
C ASN A 276 -10.06 -5.86 -26.77
N VAL A 277 -9.66 -6.14 -25.53
CA VAL A 277 -10.42 -5.85 -24.32
C VAL A 277 -9.67 -4.88 -23.44
N ARG A 278 -10.33 -4.35 -22.40
CA ARG A 278 -9.67 -3.50 -21.43
C ARG A 278 -8.61 -4.28 -20.66
N GLN A 279 -7.34 -3.89 -20.85
CA GLN A 279 -6.22 -4.39 -20.08
C GLN A 279 -6.04 -3.55 -18.82
N GLU A 280 -5.82 -4.20 -17.69
CA GLU A 280 -5.72 -3.56 -16.39
C GLU A 280 -4.56 -4.12 -15.57
N VAL A 281 -3.73 -3.23 -15.04
CA VAL A 281 -2.63 -3.52 -14.11
C VAL A 281 -2.84 -2.68 -12.86
N THR A 282 -2.92 -3.31 -11.68
CA THR A 282 -3.15 -2.65 -10.38
C THR A 282 -4.30 -1.61 -10.38
N GLY A 283 -5.37 -1.87 -11.17
CA GLY A 283 -6.53 -0.99 -11.29
C GLY A 283 -6.43 0.11 -12.35
N ILE A 284 -5.31 0.21 -13.05
CA ILE A 284 -5.06 1.19 -14.12
C ILE A 284 -5.20 0.51 -15.48
N THR A 285 -5.90 1.17 -16.41
CA THR A 285 -6.00 0.71 -17.80
C THR A 285 -4.70 0.99 -18.55
N VAL A 286 -4.19 0.00 -19.30
CA VAL A 286 -2.85 0.05 -19.93
C VAL A 286 -2.83 -0.22 -21.44
N ASN A 287 -3.98 -0.30 -22.12
CA ASN A 287 -4.04 -0.67 -23.55
C ASN A 287 -3.08 0.12 -24.43
N LYS A 288 -3.12 1.46 -24.43
CA LYS A 288 -2.19 2.33 -25.19
C LYS A 288 -1.30 3.15 -24.26
N LYS A 289 -1.89 3.73 -23.24
CA LYS A 289 -1.25 4.52 -22.19
C LYS A 289 -2.02 4.35 -20.89
N THR A 290 -1.42 4.74 -19.78
CA THR A 290 -2.09 4.74 -18.48
C THR A 290 -3.38 5.55 -18.52
N ASN A 291 -4.47 4.96 -18.04
CA ASN A 291 -5.78 5.60 -18.02
C ASN A 291 -6.63 5.06 -16.87
N VAL A 292 -7.65 5.82 -16.50
CA VAL A 292 -8.70 5.36 -15.59
C VAL A 292 -9.87 4.75 -16.36
N SER A 293 -10.71 3.95 -15.69
CA SER A 293 -11.91 3.40 -16.33
C SER A 293 -12.89 4.51 -16.75
N GLN A 294 -13.66 4.27 -17.81
CA GLN A 294 -14.72 5.22 -18.23
C GLN A 294 -15.73 5.47 -17.11
N LYS A 295 -16.07 4.44 -16.31
CA LYS A 295 -16.96 4.57 -15.14
C LYS A 295 -16.42 5.62 -14.16
N TYR A 296 -15.12 5.69 -13.96
CA TYR A 296 -14.47 6.66 -13.06
C TYR A 296 -14.71 8.10 -13.50
N ILE A 297 -14.49 8.40 -14.78
CA ILE A 297 -14.69 9.74 -15.36
C ILE A 297 -16.19 10.08 -15.40
N LYS A 298 -17.05 9.14 -15.78
CA LYS A 298 -18.51 9.36 -15.78
C LYS A 298 -19.02 9.71 -14.38
N GLN A 299 -18.54 9.05 -13.35
CA GLN A 299 -18.93 9.33 -11.96
C GLN A 299 -18.52 10.75 -11.53
N LEU A 300 -17.28 11.18 -11.81
CA LEU A 300 -16.82 12.55 -11.52
C LEU A 300 -17.67 13.59 -12.27
N ARG A 301 -17.88 13.39 -13.57
CA ARG A 301 -18.72 14.27 -14.39
C ARG A 301 -20.13 14.41 -13.84
N MET A 302 -20.72 13.29 -13.43
CA MET A 302 -22.07 13.24 -12.87
C MET A 302 -22.13 14.05 -11.56
N TRP A 303 -21.22 13.85 -10.63
CA TRP A 303 -21.22 14.57 -9.36
C TRP A 303 -21.04 16.08 -9.54
N LEU A 304 -20.11 16.50 -10.41
CA LEU A 304 -19.93 17.93 -10.73
C LEU A 304 -21.15 18.51 -11.42
N TYR A 305 -21.77 17.81 -12.37
CA TYR A 305 -22.97 18.25 -13.04
C TYR A 305 -24.14 18.47 -12.07
N TYR A 306 -24.36 17.53 -11.14
CA TYR A 306 -25.41 17.71 -10.13
C TYR A 306 -25.12 18.87 -9.19
N TRP A 307 -23.88 19.11 -8.86
CA TRP A 307 -23.48 20.27 -8.02
C TRP A 307 -23.74 21.59 -8.75
N GLU A 308 -23.33 21.69 -10.03
CA GLU A 308 -23.57 22.88 -10.87
C GLU A 308 -25.07 23.17 -11.09
N THR A 309 -25.87 22.12 -11.34
CA THR A 309 -27.27 22.30 -11.80
C THR A 309 -28.25 22.43 -10.63
N TYR A 310 -28.01 21.74 -9.54
CA TYR A 310 -29.00 21.59 -8.46
C TYR A 310 -28.49 22.06 -7.09
N GLY A 311 -27.30 22.61 -7.01
CA GLY A 311 -26.66 23.05 -5.78
C GLY A 311 -26.11 21.92 -4.92
N VAL A 312 -25.35 22.29 -3.89
CA VAL A 312 -24.56 21.39 -3.06
C VAL A 312 -25.41 20.36 -2.31
N ASN A 313 -26.56 20.73 -1.75
CA ASN A 313 -27.37 19.86 -0.91
C ASN A 313 -27.97 18.68 -1.71
N LYS A 314 -28.47 18.97 -2.93
CA LYS A 314 -29.02 17.94 -3.80
C LYS A 314 -27.91 17.07 -4.41
N ALA A 315 -26.77 17.65 -4.75
CA ALA A 315 -25.58 16.94 -5.17
C ALA A 315 -25.08 15.99 -4.08
N LEU A 316 -25.04 16.41 -2.82
CA LEU A 316 -24.66 15.59 -1.68
C LEU A 316 -25.57 14.35 -1.54
N SER A 317 -26.88 14.53 -1.64
CA SER A 317 -27.83 13.42 -1.55
C SER A 317 -27.59 12.34 -2.62
N LEU A 318 -27.36 12.76 -3.87
CA LEU A 318 -27.07 11.86 -5.00
C LEU A 318 -25.66 11.24 -4.90
N PHE A 319 -24.69 12.02 -4.45
CA PHE A 319 -23.35 11.54 -4.17
C PHE A 319 -23.38 10.41 -3.13
N LEU A 320 -24.09 10.59 -2.02
CA LEU A 320 -24.19 9.60 -0.97
C LEU A 320 -24.83 8.30 -1.45
N GLN A 321 -25.92 8.38 -2.25
CA GLN A 321 -26.56 7.20 -2.82
C GLN A 321 -25.60 6.38 -3.69
N SER A 322 -24.78 7.03 -4.53
CA SER A 322 -23.83 6.36 -5.40
C SER A 322 -22.57 5.89 -4.65
N TYR A 323 -22.07 6.71 -3.71
CA TYR A 323 -20.82 6.45 -2.99
C TYR A 323 -20.96 5.36 -1.93
N ILE A 324 -22.10 5.34 -1.21
CA ILE A 324 -22.38 4.31 -0.20
C ILE A 324 -22.58 2.92 -0.85
N LYS A 325 -23.22 2.86 -2.02
CA LYS A 325 -23.36 1.61 -2.79
C LYS A 325 -22.01 1.04 -3.19
N ASP A 326 -21.08 1.89 -3.59
CA ASP A 326 -19.74 1.46 -4.02
C ASP A 326 -18.81 1.14 -2.82
N LYS A 327 -19.06 1.72 -1.63
CA LYS A 327 -18.18 1.62 -0.45
C LYS A 327 -18.96 1.35 0.84
N SER A 328 -19.36 0.11 1.04
CA SER A 328 -20.13 -0.35 2.21
C SER A 328 -19.48 -0.11 3.58
N HIS A 329 -18.18 0.28 3.64
CA HIS A 329 -17.45 0.58 4.87
C HIS A 329 -17.53 2.05 5.32
N VAL A 330 -18.13 2.94 4.51
CA VAL A 330 -18.27 4.38 4.82
C VAL A 330 -19.57 4.70 5.57
N LYS A 331 -20.22 3.71 6.16
CA LYS A 331 -21.50 3.88 6.89
C LYS A 331 -21.45 4.89 8.05
N ASN A 332 -20.24 5.22 8.55
CA ASN A 332 -20.03 6.11 9.70
C ASN A 332 -19.49 7.50 9.32
N ALA A 333 -19.39 7.83 8.04
CA ALA A 333 -19.03 9.19 7.65
C ALA A 333 -20.23 10.09 7.82
N ILE A 334 -20.06 11.22 8.52
CA ILE A 334 -21.08 12.26 8.62
C ILE A 334 -21.26 12.82 7.20
N PRO A 335 -22.48 12.74 6.63
CA PRO A 335 -22.74 13.33 5.32
C PRO A 335 -22.61 14.85 5.40
N SER A 336 -21.57 15.39 4.78
CA SER A 336 -21.40 16.84 4.71
C SER A 336 -20.85 17.25 3.34
N PRO A 337 -21.08 18.49 2.92
CA PRO A 337 -20.51 19.03 1.69
C PRO A 337 -18.98 18.91 1.64
N GLU A 338 -18.29 19.18 2.75
CA GLU A 338 -16.82 19.09 2.88
C GLU A 338 -16.33 17.64 2.65
N PHE A 339 -17.11 16.66 3.15
CA PHE A 339 -16.80 15.24 2.89
C PHE A 339 -16.90 14.91 1.39
N MET A 340 -17.96 15.38 0.71
CA MET A 340 -18.13 15.22 -0.74
C MET A 340 -16.98 15.90 -1.49
N GLU A 341 -16.66 17.13 -1.12
CA GLU A 341 -15.55 17.91 -1.69
C GLU A 341 -14.21 17.17 -1.55
N ALA A 342 -13.89 16.72 -0.34
CA ALA A 342 -12.65 15.97 -0.08
C ALA A 342 -12.54 14.70 -0.94
N VAL A 343 -13.66 13.99 -1.13
CA VAL A 343 -13.70 12.79 -2.00
C VAL A 343 -13.52 13.15 -3.47
N ILE A 344 -14.17 14.23 -3.97
CA ILE A 344 -14.01 14.68 -5.36
C ILE A 344 -12.56 15.14 -5.59
N ARG A 345 -11.98 15.92 -4.68
CA ARG A 345 -10.59 16.39 -4.70
C ARG A 345 -9.61 15.18 -4.74
N GLY A 346 -9.81 14.18 -3.88
CA GLY A 346 -9.02 12.96 -3.89
C GLY A 346 -9.12 12.20 -5.22
N LYS A 347 -10.31 12.17 -5.83
CA LYS A 347 -10.49 11.54 -7.16
C LYS A 347 -9.82 12.36 -8.28
N LEU A 348 -9.85 13.68 -8.23
CA LEU A 348 -9.15 14.53 -9.21
C LEU A 348 -7.64 14.36 -9.07
N ASN A 349 -7.10 14.29 -7.86
CA ASN A 349 -5.69 14.02 -7.61
C ASN A 349 -5.26 12.65 -8.18
N TYR A 350 -6.08 11.61 -7.97
CA TYR A 350 -5.82 10.31 -8.59
C TYR A 350 -5.89 10.36 -10.13
N LEU A 351 -6.84 11.12 -10.69
CA LEU A 351 -6.96 11.31 -12.14
C LEU A 351 -5.71 12.00 -12.71
N SER A 352 -5.20 13.04 -12.05
CA SER A 352 -3.98 13.74 -12.45
C SER A 352 -2.74 12.84 -12.35
N MET A 353 -2.66 12.02 -11.30
CA MET A 353 -1.58 11.04 -11.13
C MET A 353 -1.55 10.04 -12.29
N VAL A 354 -2.72 9.52 -12.72
CA VAL A 354 -2.81 8.49 -13.76
C VAL A 354 -2.65 9.05 -15.17
N LYS A 355 -3.25 10.21 -15.47
CA LYS A 355 -3.30 10.79 -16.83
C LYS A 355 -2.31 11.92 -17.07
N GLY A 356 -1.64 12.41 -16.04
CA GLY A 356 -0.79 13.58 -16.07
C GLY A 356 -1.54 14.90 -15.77
N ARG A 357 -0.82 15.86 -15.23
CA ARG A 357 -1.36 17.18 -14.82
C ARG A 357 -1.83 18.04 -16.00
N GLU A 358 -1.28 17.82 -17.19
CA GLU A 358 -1.61 18.55 -18.42
C GLU A 358 -2.77 17.91 -19.21
N ASN A 359 -3.33 16.81 -18.72
CA ASN A 359 -4.38 16.13 -19.43
C ASN A 359 -5.66 16.96 -19.51
N THR A 360 -6.18 17.17 -20.73
CA THR A 360 -7.36 18.03 -20.99
C THR A 360 -8.61 17.60 -20.23
N THR A 361 -8.84 16.29 -20.02
CA THR A 361 -9.97 15.80 -19.22
C THR A 361 -9.81 16.17 -17.75
N TYR A 362 -8.59 16.04 -17.21
CA TYR A 362 -8.27 16.44 -15.84
C TYR A 362 -8.46 17.94 -15.66
N LEU A 363 -7.86 18.76 -16.53
CA LEU A 363 -7.94 20.24 -16.43
C LEU A 363 -9.38 20.74 -16.47
N LYS A 364 -10.21 20.21 -17.40
CA LYS A 364 -11.63 20.58 -17.49
C LYS A 364 -12.43 20.21 -16.24
N LEU A 365 -12.16 19.05 -15.63
CA LEU A 365 -12.88 18.62 -14.43
C LEU A 365 -12.36 19.36 -13.18
N LYS A 366 -11.09 19.70 -13.15
CA LYS A 366 -10.45 20.48 -12.10
C LYS A 366 -11.03 21.91 -12.08
N ASP A 367 -11.04 22.60 -13.22
CA ASP A 367 -11.61 23.96 -13.34
C ASP A 367 -13.07 24.03 -12.87
N ARG A 368 -13.91 23.08 -13.33
CA ARG A 368 -15.30 22.98 -12.85
C ARG A 368 -15.40 22.80 -11.34
N PHE A 369 -14.57 21.94 -10.78
CA PHE A 369 -14.55 21.68 -9.34
C PHE A 369 -14.08 22.89 -8.54
N GLU A 370 -13.04 23.61 -8.98
CA GLU A 370 -12.49 24.76 -8.29
C GLU A 370 -13.51 25.91 -8.26
N LYS A 371 -14.21 26.18 -9.37
CA LYS A 371 -15.29 27.17 -9.42
C LYS A 371 -16.41 26.86 -8.41
N LEU A 372 -16.85 25.60 -8.34
CA LEU A 372 -17.92 25.18 -7.42
C LEU A 372 -17.49 25.24 -5.94
N SER A 373 -16.26 24.83 -5.66
CA SER A 373 -15.69 24.82 -4.30
C SER A 373 -15.52 26.27 -3.77
N THR A 374 -15.02 27.19 -4.60
CA THR A 374 -14.85 28.60 -4.25
C THR A 374 -16.22 29.25 -3.99
N GLN A 375 -17.17 29.07 -4.91
CA GLN A 375 -18.51 29.59 -4.78
C GLN A 375 -19.25 29.09 -3.51
N TYR A 376 -19.04 27.82 -3.17
CA TYR A 376 -19.61 27.24 -1.96
C TYR A 376 -19.03 27.86 -0.69
N LEU A 377 -17.71 28.01 -0.63
CA LEU A 377 -17.04 28.66 0.52
C LEU A 377 -17.47 30.12 0.72
N ASP A 378 -17.68 30.84 -0.37
CA ASP A 378 -18.16 32.24 -0.31
C ASP A 378 -19.60 32.33 0.24
N ILE A 379 -20.49 31.45 -0.22
CA ILE A 379 -21.87 31.38 0.29
C ILE A 379 -21.90 30.96 1.77
N GLU A 380 -21.11 29.96 2.15
CA GLU A 380 -21.04 29.50 3.54
C GLU A 380 -20.53 30.63 4.47
N LYS A 381 -19.54 31.36 4.01
CA LYS A 381 -19.01 32.54 4.73
C LYS A 381 -20.07 33.62 4.91
N ILE A 382 -20.84 33.92 3.87
CA ILE A 382 -21.94 34.89 3.92
C ILE A 382 -23.03 34.43 4.90
N LEU A 383 -23.42 33.14 4.85
CA LEU A 383 -24.43 32.59 5.77
C LEU A 383 -23.95 32.61 7.22
N ASN A 384 -22.70 32.26 7.49
CA ASN A 384 -22.12 32.34 8.82
C ASN A 384 -22.09 33.76 9.39
N VAL A 385 -21.82 34.77 8.56
CA VAL A 385 -21.86 36.18 8.98
C VAL A 385 -23.30 36.62 9.20
N TRP A 386 -24.24 36.20 8.35
CA TRP A 386 -25.66 36.44 8.57
C TRP A 386 -26.15 35.91 9.92
N GLU A 387 -25.83 34.65 10.23
CA GLU A 387 -26.24 34.03 11.50
C GLU A 387 -25.61 34.68 12.74
N LYS A 388 -24.36 35.14 12.65
CA LYS A 388 -23.61 35.68 13.79
C LYS A 388 -23.66 37.19 13.93
N GLU A 389 -23.69 37.89 12.83
CA GLU A 389 -23.46 39.36 12.77
C GLU A 389 -24.61 40.14 12.11
N GLY A 390 -25.64 39.39 11.62
CA GLY A 390 -26.83 39.98 11.02
C GLY A 390 -26.73 40.19 9.50
N ILE A 391 -27.90 40.48 8.88
CA ILE A 391 -28.08 40.53 7.44
C ILE A 391 -27.28 41.64 6.75
N GLU A 392 -27.08 42.79 7.41
CA GLU A 392 -26.35 43.91 6.82
C GLU A 392 -24.87 43.63 6.59
N ASN A 393 -24.23 42.91 7.54
CA ASN A 393 -22.84 42.47 7.39
C ASN A 393 -22.69 41.39 6.34
N ALA A 394 -23.67 40.50 6.21
CA ALA A 394 -23.70 39.48 5.15
C ALA A 394 -23.84 40.12 3.76
N ILE A 395 -24.67 41.14 3.59
CA ILE A 395 -24.82 41.89 2.33
C ILE A 395 -23.49 42.56 1.94
N ASN A 396 -22.83 43.23 2.89
CA ASN A 396 -21.52 43.85 2.66
C ASN A 396 -20.43 42.87 2.20
N ILE A 397 -20.49 41.62 2.64
CA ILE A 397 -19.57 40.58 2.18
C ILE A 397 -19.97 40.07 0.78
N TYR A 398 -21.27 39.86 0.54
CA TYR A 398 -21.80 39.49 -0.77
C TYR A 398 -21.37 40.44 -1.87
N GLU A 399 -21.56 41.80 -1.63
CA GLU A 399 -21.18 42.83 -2.59
C GLU A 399 -19.67 42.93 -2.87
N LYS A 400 -18.83 42.42 -1.99
CA LYS A 400 -17.37 42.34 -2.20
C LYS A 400 -16.92 41.10 -2.95
N ILE A 401 -17.78 40.07 -3.07
CA ILE A 401 -17.50 38.78 -3.71
C ILE A 401 -18.08 38.76 -5.13
N VAL A 402 -19.16 39.47 -5.38
CA VAL A 402 -19.77 39.66 -6.71
C VAL A 402 -19.12 40.83 -7.43
#